data_bbdd5db38af195345bb1531946b07fe4
#
_entry.id   bbdd5db38af195345bb1531946b07fe4
#
_cell.length_a   1.000
_cell.length_b   1.000
_cell.length_c   1.000
_cell.angle_alpha   90.00
_cell.angle_beta   90.00
_cell.angle_gamma   90.00
#
_symmetry.space_group_name_H-M   'P 1'
#
loop_
_entity.id
_entity.type
_entity.pdbx_description
1 polymer ?
#
loop_
_entity_poly.entity_id
_entity_poly.type
_entity_poly.pdbx_seq_one_letter_code
_entity_poly.pdbx_strand_id
1 'polypeptide(L)'
;MQPYLRNESLSIESKKLMFRIKNRLIDVKTNFKGKYKDNLKCRLCDNPEESQPHLVECSEIVSDDEVKDALEGFSYNDIFTKNLQVQTHLLNTWKRIMKIRNIKLKQLSSK
;
A
#
# COMPACT_ATOMS: atom_id res chain seq x y z
N MET A 1 15.20 10.56 -16.49
CA MET A 1 15.21 10.12 -15.08
C MET A 1 13.95 10.61 -14.38
N GLN A 2 13.35 9.77 -13.59
CA GLN A 2 12.13 10.14 -12.90
C GLN A 2 12.43 11.04 -11.71
N PRO A 3 11.62 12.10 -11.48
CA PRO A 3 11.92 13.10 -10.44
C PRO A 3 12.11 12.51 -9.05
N TYR A 4 11.29 11.51 -8.66
CA TYR A 4 11.37 10.93 -7.32
C TYR A 4 12.68 10.18 -7.07
N LEU A 5 13.36 9.73 -8.12
CA LEU A 5 14.66 9.07 -7.98
C LEU A 5 15.80 10.05 -7.75
N ARG A 6 15.59 11.32 -8.14
CA ARG A 6 16.57 12.38 -7.96
C ARG A 6 16.40 13.15 -6.67
N ASN A 7 15.26 13.00 -6.02
CA ASN A 7 14.91 13.85 -4.90
C ASN A 7 15.53 13.31 -3.61
N GLU A 8 16.38 14.13 -3.02
CA GLU A 8 17.07 13.78 -1.78
C GLU A 8 16.13 13.82 -0.57
N SER A 9 14.97 14.47 -0.69
CA SER A 9 13.97 14.50 0.39
C SER A 9 13.32 13.16 0.64
N LEU A 10 13.36 12.25 -0.34
CA LEU A 10 12.83 10.90 -0.17
C LEU A 10 13.93 9.97 0.29
N SER A 11 13.66 9.21 1.34
CA SER A 11 14.59 8.17 1.79
C SER A 11 14.71 7.06 0.73
N ILE A 12 15.78 6.27 0.82
CA ILE A 12 15.96 5.13 -0.07
C ILE A 12 14.78 4.17 0.05
N GLU A 13 14.29 3.95 1.26
CA GLU A 13 13.13 3.09 1.51
C GLU A 13 11.87 3.63 0.82
N SER A 14 11.65 4.94 0.87
CA SER A 14 10.50 5.56 0.19
C SER A 14 10.60 5.42 -1.32
N LYS A 15 11.80 5.60 -1.87
CA LYS A 15 12.04 5.42 -3.30
C LYS A 15 11.77 3.99 -3.75
N LYS A 16 12.23 3.02 -2.96
CA LYS A 16 11.97 1.60 -3.24
C LYS A 16 10.48 1.28 -3.19
N LEU A 17 9.79 1.80 -2.18
CA LEU A 17 8.36 1.59 -2.05
C LEU A 17 7.60 2.20 -3.23
N MET A 18 7.94 3.42 -3.61
CA MET A 18 7.32 4.08 -4.77
C MET A 18 7.51 3.25 -6.05
N PHE A 19 8.71 2.72 -6.25
CA PHE A 19 9.01 1.85 -7.38
C PHE A 19 8.10 0.61 -7.37
N ARG A 20 7.95 -0.02 -6.21
CA ARG A 20 7.11 -1.22 -6.09
C ARG A 20 5.64 -0.92 -6.36
N ILE A 21 5.14 0.20 -5.85
CA ILE A 21 3.75 0.59 -6.09
C ILE A 21 3.52 0.86 -7.58
N LYS A 22 4.41 1.62 -8.19
CA LYS A 22 4.32 1.98 -9.61
C LYS A 22 4.36 0.78 -10.55
N ASN A 23 5.16 -0.22 -10.20
CA ASN A 23 5.38 -1.39 -11.04
C ASN A 23 4.56 -2.61 -10.59
N ARG A 24 3.60 -2.40 -9.69
CA ARG A 24 2.70 -3.44 -9.20
C ARG A 24 3.45 -4.65 -8.62
N LEU A 25 4.45 -4.35 -7.80
CA LEU A 25 5.27 -5.38 -7.14
C LEU A 25 4.89 -5.59 -5.68
N ILE A 26 3.89 -4.85 -5.18
CA ILE A 26 3.38 -5.07 -3.83
C ILE A 26 2.71 -6.44 -3.77
N ASP A 27 2.93 -7.18 -2.69
CA ASP A 27 2.38 -8.53 -2.52
C ASP A 27 0.88 -8.48 -2.22
N VAL A 28 0.10 -8.25 -3.26
CA VAL A 28 -1.36 -8.37 -3.23
C VAL A 28 -1.79 -9.34 -4.31
N LYS A 29 -2.91 -10.01 -4.09
CA LYS A 29 -3.32 -11.12 -4.97
C LYS A 29 -3.52 -10.70 -6.43
N THR A 30 -4.04 -9.50 -6.68
CA THR A 30 -4.27 -9.05 -8.06
C THR A 30 -2.96 -8.80 -8.82
N ASN A 31 -1.85 -8.55 -8.13
CA ASN A 31 -0.55 -8.39 -8.77
C ASN A 31 0.10 -9.74 -9.13
N PHE A 32 -0.36 -10.82 -8.51
CA PHE A 32 0.22 -12.15 -8.68
C PHE A 32 -0.88 -13.19 -8.91
N LYS A 33 -1.73 -12.92 -9.92
CA LYS A 33 -2.89 -13.77 -10.21
C LYS A 33 -2.51 -15.22 -10.47
N GLY A 34 -1.39 -15.46 -11.12
CA GLY A 34 -0.93 -16.82 -11.39
C GLY A 34 -0.63 -17.63 -10.12
N LYS A 35 -0.16 -16.93 -9.07
CA LYS A 35 0.13 -17.55 -7.77
C LYS A 35 -1.14 -17.87 -6.98
N TYR A 36 -2.12 -16.99 -7.05
CA TYR A 36 -3.34 -17.12 -6.24
C TYR A 36 -4.52 -17.68 -7.02
N LYS A 37 -4.37 -17.84 -8.34
CA LYS A 37 -5.36 -18.41 -9.25
C LYS A 37 -6.73 -17.74 -9.10
N ASP A 38 -7.74 -18.49 -8.70
CA ASP A 38 -9.11 -17.99 -8.63
C ASP A 38 -9.46 -17.32 -7.30
N ASN A 39 -8.58 -17.40 -6.31
CA ASN A 39 -8.85 -16.84 -4.99
C ASN A 39 -8.20 -15.47 -4.85
N LEU A 40 -8.85 -14.44 -5.32
CA LEU A 40 -8.36 -13.05 -5.26
C LEU A 40 -8.91 -12.27 -4.08
N LYS A 41 -9.64 -12.90 -3.17
CA LYS A 41 -10.22 -12.22 -2.00
C LYS A 41 -9.13 -11.67 -1.08
N CYS A 42 -9.42 -10.50 -0.50
CA CYS A 42 -8.53 -9.93 0.51
C CYS A 42 -8.38 -10.88 1.68
N ARG A 43 -7.15 -11.13 2.07
CA ARG A 43 -6.84 -12.04 3.17
C ARG A 43 -7.27 -11.51 4.54
N LEU A 44 -7.53 -10.21 4.65
CA LEU A 44 -7.86 -9.57 5.92
C LEU A 44 -9.36 -9.28 6.10
N CYS A 45 -10.04 -8.81 5.05
CA CYS A 45 -11.41 -8.32 5.19
C CYS A 45 -12.43 -8.97 4.26
N ASP A 46 -12.03 -9.99 3.52
CA ASP A 46 -12.89 -10.73 2.58
C ASP A 46 -13.45 -9.91 1.41
N ASN A 47 -12.88 -8.73 1.15
CA ASN A 47 -13.22 -8.00 -0.07
C ASN A 47 -12.97 -8.88 -1.30
N PRO A 48 -13.80 -8.82 -2.35
CA PRO A 48 -13.64 -9.71 -3.52
C PRO A 48 -12.29 -9.65 -4.20
N GLU A 49 -11.58 -8.52 -4.12
CA GLU A 49 -10.26 -8.38 -4.73
C GLU A 49 -9.26 -7.74 -3.77
N GLU A 50 -8.13 -8.42 -3.53
CA GLU A 50 -7.00 -7.85 -2.83
C GLU A 50 -6.09 -7.15 -3.84
N SER A 51 -6.23 -5.83 -3.95
CA SER A 51 -5.47 -5.01 -4.90
C SER A 51 -4.71 -3.91 -4.18
N GLN A 52 -3.79 -3.23 -4.90
CA GLN A 52 -3.09 -2.09 -4.31
C GLN A 52 -4.06 -0.97 -3.93
N PRO A 53 -5.02 -0.57 -4.78
CA PRO A 53 -6.01 0.42 -4.36
C PRO A 53 -6.82 -0.01 -3.14
N HIS A 54 -7.13 -1.30 -3.02
CA HIS A 54 -7.87 -1.81 -1.87
C HIS A 54 -7.11 -1.64 -0.56
N LEU A 55 -5.77 -1.67 -0.57
CA LEU A 55 -4.99 -1.53 0.66
C LEU A 55 -5.26 -0.20 1.38
N VAL A 56 -5.63 0.85 0.65
CA VAL A 56 -5.98 2.13 1.25
C VAL A 56 -7.45 2.20 1.64
N GLU A 57 -8.21 1.16 1.39
CA GLU A 57 -9.63 1.06 1.72
C GLU A 57 -9.96 -0.13 2.61
N CYS A 58 -9.00 -1.04 2.83
CA CYS A 58 -9.24 -2.25 3.62
C CYS A 58 -9.64 -1.91 5.05
N SER A 59 -10.82 -2.37 5.47
CA SER A 59 -11.36 -2.05 6.79
C SER A 59 -10.45 -2.51 7.93
N GLU A 60 -9.71 -3.59 7.73
CA GLU A 60 -8.78 -4.09 8.75
C GLU A 60 -7.52 -3.25 8.88
N ILE A 61 -7.19 -2.48 7.85
CA ILE A 61 -6.02 -1.59 7.85
C ILE A 61 -6.45 -0.18 8.26
N VAL A 62 -7.52 0.36 7.67
CA VAL A 62 -7.98 1.72 7.96
C VAL A 62 -8.68 1.84 9.30
N SER A 63 -8.88 0.75 10.01
CA SER A 63 -9.33 0.80 11.41
C SER A 63 -8.25 1.41 12.32
N ASP A 64 -7.00 1.46 11.86
CA ASP A 64 -5.94 2.20 12.54
C ASP A 64 -6.18 3.70 12.36
N ASP A 65 -6.34 4.43 13.47
CA ASP A 65 -6.70 5.84 13.43
C ASP A 65 -5.65 6.69 12.71
N GLU A 66 -4.37 6.38 12.87
CA GLU A 66 -3.31 7.13 12.19
C GLU A 66 -3.39 6.96 10.68
N VAL A 67 -3.67 5.75 10.21
CA VAL A 67 -3.84 5.48 8.78
C VAL A 67 -5.07 6.20 8.26
N LYS A 68 -6.18 6.09 8.97
CA LYS A 68 -7.43 6.73 8.57
C LYS A 68 -7.27 8.24 8.44
N ASP A 69 -6.68 8.87 9.45
CA ASP A 69 -6.46 10.32 9.43
C ASP A 69 -5.50 10.73 8.32
N ALA A 70 -4.45 9.96 8.11
CA ALA A 70 -3.45 10.26 7.09
C ALA A 70 -4.01 10.14 5.67
N LEU A 71 -4.99 9.26 5.46
CA LEU A 71 -5.62 9.05 4.15
C LEU A 71 -6.81 9.96 3.90
N GLU A 72 -7.27 10.70 4.91
CA GLU A 72 -8.42 11.58 4.74
C GLU A 72 -8.16 12.64 3.67
N GLY A 73 -9.05 12.70 2.69
CA GLY A 73 -8.92 13.62 1.57
C GLY A 73 -8.01 13.16 0.45
N PHE A 74 -7.45 11.96 0.55
CA PHE A 74 -6.57 11.39 -0.48
C PHE A 74 -7.11 10.09 -1.04
N SER A 75 -6.82 9.86 -2.33
CA SER A 75 -7.13 8.60 -2.99
C SER A 75 -5.84 7.83 -3.30
N TYR A 76 -5.99 6.56 -3.71
CA TYR A 76 -4.85 5.75 -4.13
C TYR A 76 -4.02 6.45 -5.22
N ASN A 77 -4.69 7.05 -6.20
CA ASN A 77 -4.00 7.67 -7.34
C ASN A 77 -3.21 8.92 -6.97
N ASP A 78 -3.50 9.54 -5.85
CA ASP A 78 -2.83 10.77 -5.44
C ASP A 78 -1.32 10.57 -5.25
N ILE A 79 -0.88 9.35 -4.93
CA ILE A 79 0.54 9.06 -4.79
C ILE A 79 1.31 9.24 -6.12
N PHE A 80 0.61 9.18 -7.24
CA PHE A 80 1.22 9.30 -8.57
C PHE A 80 1.12 10.72 -9.14
N THR A 81 0.16 11.52 -8.68
CA THR A 81 -0.23 12.76 -9.34
C THR A 81 0.03 14.02 -8.52
N LYS A 82 0.27 13.89 -7.23
CA LYS A 82 0.46 15.03 -6.34
C LYS A 82 1.94 15.43 -6.23
N ASN A 83 2.17 16.58 -5.58
CA ASN A 83 3.52 17.10 -5.39
C ASN A 83 4.32 16.25 -4.39
N LEU A 84 5.60 16.58 -4.24
CA LEU A 84 6.52 15.83 -3.40
C LEU A 84 6.09 15.75 -1.93
N GLN A 85 5.53 16.84 -1.39
CA GLN A 85 5.07 16.84 0.00
C GLN A 85 3.99 15.80 0.22
N VAL A 86 3.01 15.76 -0.68
CA VAL A 86 1.92 14.79 -0.61
C VAL A 86 2.46 13.38 -0.84
N GLN A 87 3.36 13.21 -1.81
CA GLN A 87 3.97 11.90 -2.07
C GLN A 87 4.71 11.39 -0.84
N THR A 88 5.48 12.25 -0.17
CA THR A 88 6.20 11.87 1.04
C THR A 88 5.23 11.43 2.15
N HIS A 89 4.17 12.20 2.34
CA HIS A 89 3.13 11.88 3.31
C HIS A 89 2.49 10.52 3.01
N LEU A 90 2.08 10.32 1.77
CA LEU A 90 1.41 9.08 1.36
C LEU A 90 2.35 7.88 1.42
N LEU A 91 3.63 8.06 1.08
CA LEU A 91 4.60 6.97 1.18
C LEU A 91 4.84 6.56 2.64
N ASN A 92 4.89 7.54 3.56
CA ASN A 92 5.00 7.23 4.97
C ASN A 92 3.76 6.48 5.47
N THR A 93 2.59 6.87 4.99
CA THR A 93 1.34 6.18 5.31
C THR A 93 1.35 4.75 4.76
N TRP A 94 1.84 4.55 3.54
CA TRP A 94 1.97 3.23 2.94
C TRP A 94 2.92 2.33 3.73
N LYS A 95 4.02 2.87 4.26
CA LYS A 95 4.92 2.10 5.12
C LYS A 95 4.18 1.56 6.34
N ARG A 96 3.34 2.39 6.95
CA ARG A 96 2.53 1.97 8.09
C ARG A 96 1.48 0.94 7.67
N ILE A 97 0.82 1.14 6.53
CA ILE A 97 -0.14 0.18 5.98
C ILE A 97 0.52 -1.19 5.79
N MET A 98 1.68 -1.23 5.18
CA MET A 98 2.40 -2.48 4.93
C MET A 98 2.81 -3.15 6.25
N LYS A 99 3.23 -2.38 7.24
CA LYS A 99 3.60 -2.90 8.55
C LYS A 99 2.40 -3.54 9.25
N ILE A 100 1.27 -2.85 9.29
CA ILE A 100 0.04 -3.35 9.90
C ILE A 100 -0.40 -4.64 9.20
N ARG A 101 -0.41 -4.62 7.88
CA ARG A 101 -0.80 -5.74 7.05
C ARG A 101 0.07 -6.97 7.33
N ASN A 102 1.39 -6.77 7.40
CA ASN A 102 2.33 -7.88 7.65
C ASN A 102 2.11 -8.49 9.03
N ILE A 103 1.86 -7.67 10.04
CA ILE A 103 1.57 -8.16 11.39
C ILE A 103 0.29 -9.00 11.39
N LYS A 104 -0.77 -8.50 10.76
CA LYS A 104 -2.05 -9.20 10.71
C LYS A 104 -1.96 -10.50 9.91
N LEU A 105 -1.22 -10.52 8.81
CA LEU A 105 -1.02 -11.74 8.02
C LEU A 105 -0.24 -12.79 8.81
N LYS A 106 0.74 -12.38 9.59
CA LYS A 106 1.48 -13.30 10.46
C LYS A 106 0.58 -13.90 11.52
N GLN A 107 -0.32 -13.11 12.10
CA GLN A 107 -1.28 -13.60 13.07
C GLN A 107 -2.20 -14.65 12.46
N LEU A 108 -2.61 -14.46 11.21
CA LEU A 108 -3.45 -15.43 10.52
C LEU A 108 -2.70 -16.75 10.25
N SER A 109 -1.43 -16.66 9.88
CA SER A 109 -0.66 -17.87 9.54
C SER A 109 -0.14 -18.62 10.76
N SER A 110 -0.18 -18.04 11.95
CA SER A 110 0.27 -18.73 13.16
C SER A 110 -0.83 -19.54 13.85
N LYS A 111 -1.99 -19.61 13.25
CA LYS A 111 -3.09 -20.43 13.77
C LYS A 111 -3.01 -21.90 13.33
#